data_898ddf3efeec51deff43b672676dc799
#
_entry.id   898ddf3efeec51deff43b672676dc799
#
_cell.length_a   1.000
_cell.length_b   1.000
_cell.length_c   1.000
_cell.angle_alpha   90.00
_cell.angle_beta   90.00
_cell.angle_gamma   90.00
#
_symmetry.space_group_name_H-M   'P 1'
#
loop_
_entity.id
_entity.type
_entity.pdbx_description
1 polymer ?
#
loop_
_entity_poly.entity_id
_entity_poly.type
_entity_poly.pdbx_seq_one_letter_code
_entity_poly.pdbx_strand_id
1 'polypeptide(L)'
;RQISQLSGGQQQRVFLARALAQDAKIYLMDEPFAGVDAATEKAIIQVLNELKGRGKTVMVVHHDLQTVREYFDWLLMLNIRPIAFGPASQVFTADNLQKTYGGRLTALPELADPAYTG
;
A
#
# COMPACT_ATOMS: atom_id res chain seq x y z
N ARG A 1 22.65 -12.86 -12.12
CA ARG A 1 21.59 -12.22 -12.88
C ARG A 1 20.87 -11.19 -12.02
N GLN A 2 20.72 -9.99 -12.52
CA GLN A 2 20.09 -8.91 -11.77
C GLN A 2 18.56 -9.06 -11.81
N ILE A 3 17.91 -8.76 -10.69
CA ILE A 3 16.46 -8.86 -10.58
C ILE A 3 15.77 -7.94 -11.58
N SER A 4 16.34 -6.77 -11.86
CA SER A 4 15.77 -5.80 -12.80
C SER A 4 15.65 -6.33 -14.23
N GLN A 5 16.35 -7.42 -14.55
CA GLN A 5 16.29 -8.03 -15.88
C GLN A 5 15.24 -9.14 -15.99
N LEU A 6 14.54 -9.44 -14.90
CA LEU A 6 13.54 -10.48 -14.87
C LEU A 6 12.19 -9.96 -15.37
N SER A 7 11.37 -10.84 -15.94
CA SER A 7 9.98 -10.52 -16.26
C SER A 7 9.18 -10.28 -14.98
N GLY A 8 7.99 -9.66 -15.10
CA GLY A 8 7.11 -9.44 -13.96
C GLY A 8 6.78 -10.72 -13.21
N GLY A 9 6.48 -11.81 -13.95
CA GLY A 9 6.20 -13.10 -13.33
C GLY A 9 7.41 -13.71 -12.64
N GLN A 10 8.59 -13.54 -13.21
CA GLN A 10 9.83 -14.00 -12.58
C GLN A 10 10.14 -13.18 -11.32
N GLN A 11 9.93 -11.86 -11.37
CA GLN A 11 10.11 -10.99 -10.21
C GLN A 11 9.15 -11.38 -9.10
N GLN A 12 7.90 -11.70 -9.43
CA GLN A 12 6.91 -12.15 -8.46
C GLN A 12 7.38 -13.41 -7.74
N ARG A 13 7.87 -14.40 -8.49
CA ARG A 13 8.34 -15.65 -7.90
C ARG A 13 9.56 -15.45 -7.02
N VAL A 14 10.50 -14.60 -7.44
CA VAL A 14 11.68 -14.29 -6.63
C VAL A 14 11.28 -13.57 -5.35
N PHE A 15 10.39 -12.60 -5.46
CA PHE A 15 9.90 -11.82 -4.32
C PHE A 15 9.22 -12.73 -3.31
N LEU A 16 8.32 -13.60 -3.79
CA LEU A 16 7.59 -14.53 -2.93
C LEU A 16 8.53 -15.53 -2.27
N ALA A 17 9.49 -16.07 -3.04
CA ALA A 17 10.46 -17.03 -2.50
C ALA A 17 11.29 -16.42 -1.37
N ARG A 18 11.72 -15.17 -1.54
CA ARG A 18 12.49 -14.46 -0.52
C ARG A 18 11.65 -14.22 0.74
N ALA A 19 10.40 -13.81 0.55
CA ALA A 19 9.50 -13.59 1.67
C ALA A 19 9.24 -14.88 2.44
N LEU A 20 8.99 -15.99 1.74
CA LEU A 20 8.76 -17.28 2.37
C LEU A 20 10.00 -17.81 3.04
N ALA A 21 11.20 -17.57 2.46
CA ALA A 21 12.45 -17.99 3.07
C ALA A 21 12.71 -17.30 4.40
N GLN A 22 12.26 -16.05 4.57
CA GLN A 22 12.37 -15.35 5.82
C GLN A 22 11.40 -15.88 6.89
N ASP A 23 10.29 -16.43 6.45
CA ASP A 23 9.24 -16.97 7.31
C ASP A 23 8.90 -16.05 8.49
N ALA A 24 8.81 -14.76 8.20
CA ALA A 24 8.46 -13.76 9.20
C ALA A 24 6.95 -13.73 9.40
N LYS A 25 6.52 -13.22 10.56
CA LYS A 25 5.09 -12.98 10.82
C LYS A 25 4.67 -11.62 10.30
N ILE A 26 5.59 -10.67 10.27
CA ILE A 26 5.35 -9.30 9.83
C ILE A 26 6.39 -8.95 8.78
N TYR A 27 5.92 -8.41 7.66
CA TYR A 27 6.77 -7.92 6.58
C TYR A 27 6.62 -6.42 6.48
N LEU A 28 7.73 -5.72 6.41
CA LEU A 28 7.78 -4.27 6.33
C LEU A 28 8.37 -3.89 4.98
N MET A 29 7.62 -3.12 4.19
CA MET A 29 8.03 -2.73 2.84
C MET A 29 7.92 -1.23 2.67
N ASP A 30 8.98 -0.62 2.18
CA ASP A 30 9.03 0.82 1.97
C ASP A 30 8.87 1.09 0.47
N GLU A 31 7.70 1.64 0.10
CA GLU A 31 7.34 2.03 -1.26
C GLU A 31 7.66 0.95 -2.30
N PRO A 32 7.10 -0.26 -2.15
CA PRO A 32 7.46 -1.37 -3.06
C PRO A 32 7.02 -1.15 -4.50
N PHE A 33 6.14 -0.17 -4.75
CA PHE A 33 5.64 0.13 -6.10
C PHE A 33 6.38 1.28 -6.77
N ALA A 34 7.32 1.91 -6.09
CA ALA A 34 8.04 3.05 -6.64
C ALA A 34 8.82 2.65 -7.89
N GLY A 35 8.57 3.35 -8.99
CA GLY A 35 9.31 3.15 -10.24
C GLY A 35 9.00 1.86 -10.99
N VAL A 36 7.95 1.11 -10.61
CA VAL A 36 7.58 -0.12 -11.31
C VAL A 36 6.47 0.14 -12.32
N ASP A 37 6.40 -0.69 -13.35
CA ASP A 37 5.31 -0.62 -14.32
C ASP A 37 4.04 -1.28 -13.77
N ALA A 38 2.94 -1.14 -14.50
CA ALA A 38 1.65 -1.64 -14.05
C ALA A 38 1.62 -3.16 -13.89
N ALA A 39 2.31 -3.88 -14.76
CA ALA A 39 2.35 -5.34 -14.69
C ALA A 39 3.12 -5.81 -13.47
N THR A 40 4.25 -5.17 -13.18
CA THR A 40 5.04 -5.48 -11.99
C THR A 40 4.30 -5.12 -10.72
N GLU A 41 3.60 -3.99 -10.70
CA GLU A 41 2.78 -3.59 -9.56
C GLU A 41 1.73 -4.66 -9.26
N LYS A 42 1.02 -5.14 -10.29
CA LYS A 42 0.05 -6.22 -10.11
C LYS A 42 0.69 -7.48 -9.55
N ALA A 43 1.88 -7.83 -10.03
CA ALA A 43 2.59 -9.01 -9.54
C ALA A 43 2.93 -8.87 -8.06
N ILE A 44 3.38 -7.69 -7.65
CA ILE A 44 3.69 -7.42 -6.24
C ILE A 44 2.41 -7.53 -5.39
N ILE A 45 1.30 -6.94 -5.85
CA ILE A 45 0.04 -7.03 -5.12
C ILE A 45 -0.40 -8.47 -4.93
N GLN A 46 -0.23 -9.32 -5.94
CA GLN A 46 -0.54 -10.74 -5.82
C GLN A 46 0.29 -11.42 -4.73
N VAL A 47 1.58 -11.08 -4.64
CA VAL A 47 2.44 -11.61 -3.58
C VAL A 47 1.96 -11.14 -2.21
N LEU A 48 1.61 -9.86 -2.06
CA LEU A 48 1.13 -9.34 -0.79
C LEU A 48 -0.16 -10.03 -0.36
N ASN A 49 -1.08 -10.26 -1.29
CA ASN A 49 -2.33 -10.96 -1.01
C ASN A 49 -2.07 -12.42 -0.63
N GLU A 50 -1.08 -13.05 -1.25
CA GLU A 50 -0.73 -14.42 -0.91
C GLU A 50 -0.13 -14.51 0.49
N LEU A 51 0.76 -13.59 0.86
CA LEU A 51 1.28 -13.54 2.21
C LEU A 51 0.17 -13.33 3.23
N LYS A 52 -0.77 -12.43 2.95
CA LYS A 52 -1.93 -12.20 3.79
C LYS A 52 -2.77 -13.48 3.93
N GLY A 53 -2.98 -14.21 2.84
CA GLY A 53 -3.71 -15.47 2.84
C GLY A 53 -3.02 -16.56 3.67
N ARG A 54 -1.72 -16.44 3.89
CA ARG A 54 -0.95 -17.34 4.73
C ARG A 54 -0.90 -16.90 6.20
N GLY A 55 -1.70 -15.91 6.56
CA GLY A 55 -1.77 -15.40 7.94
C GLY A 55 -0.67 -14.42 8.29
N LYS A 56 0.06 -13.91 7.29
CA LYS A 56 1.11 -12.92 7.53
C LYS A 56 0.52 -11.52 7.58
N THR A 57 1.21 -10.62 8.28
CA THR A 57 0.89 -9.19 8.29
C THR A 57 1.90 -8.46 7.41
N VAL A 58 1.39 -7.63 6.50
CA VAL A 58 2.25 -6.85 5.62
C VAL A 58 1.99 -5.37 5.88
N MET A 59 3.04 -4.64 6.21
CA MET A 59 2.99 -3.20 6.43
C MET A 59 3.75 -2.51 5.30
N VAL A 60 3.08 -1.58 4.63
CA VAL A 60 3.62 -0.95 3.41
C VAL A 60 3.57 0.56 3.57
N VAL A 61 4.69 1.23 3.28
CA VAL A 61 4.69 2.67 3.11
C VAL A 61 4.23 2.96 1.67
N HIS A 62 3.15 3.74 1.55
CA HIS A 62 2.48 3.95 0.28
C HIS A 62 2.02 5.40 0.16
N HIS A 63 2.26 6.01 -0.99
CA HIS A 63 1.94 7.43 -1.20
C HIS A 63 0.86 7.67 -2.24
N ASP A 64 0.42 6.65 -2.96
CA ASP A 64 -0.59 6.80 -4.00
C ASP A 64 -1.99 6.74 -3.39
N LEU A 65 -2.61 7.91 -3.21
CA LEU A 65 -3.93 8.02 -2.61
C LEU A 65 -5.03 7.42 -3.49
N GLN A 66 -4.78 7.24 -4.78
CA GLN A 66 -5.78 6.69 -5.69
C GLN A 66 -5.94 5.17 -5.52
N THR A 67 -4.90 4.49 -5.08
CA THR A 67 -4.91 3.03 -4.96
C THR A 67 -4.94 2.53 -3.53
N VAL A 68 -4.76 3.40 -2.55
CA VAL A 68 -4.55 2.98 -1.16
C VAL A 68 -5.75 2.18 -0.62
N ARG A 69 -6.98 2.57 -0.94
CA ARG A 69 -8.18 1.86 -0.48
C ARG A 69 -8.35 0.52 -1.18
N GLU A 70 -7.90 0.44 -2.43
CA GLU A 70 -8.00 -0.77 -3.22
C GLU A 70 -7.02 -1.84 -2.73
N TYR A 71 -5.80 -1.41 -2.35
CA TYR A 71 -4.73 -2.33 -2.01
C TYR A 71 -4.71 -2.73 -0.54
N PHE A 72 -5.18 -1.86 0.37
CA PHE A 72 -4.94 -2.04 1.79
C PHE A 72 -6.23 -2.04 2.60
N ASP A 73 -6.25 -2.87 3.66
CA ASP A 73 -7.41 -3.02 4.56
C ASP A 73 -7.39 -1.96 5.66
N TRP A 74 -6.20 -1.66 6.18
CA TRP A 74 -5.99 -0.76 7.29
C TRP A 74 -5.04 0.34 6.88
N LEU A 75 -5.26 1.53 7.39
CA LEU A 75 -4.41 2.69 7.12
C LEU A 75 -3.92 3.31 8.42
N LEU A 76 -2.64 3.68 8.41
CA LEU A 76 -2.06 4.56 9.43
C LEU A 76 -1.62 5.83 8.71
N MET A 77 -2.26 6.95 9.04
CA MET A 77 -1.92 8.24 8.47
C MET A 77 -1.04 9.02 9.42
N LEU A 78 0.07 9.53 8.90
CA LEU A 78 1.07 10.23 9.69
C LEU A 78 1.33 11.62 9.14
N ASN A 79 1.46 12.58 10.06
CA ASN A 79 2.00 13.90 9.78
C ASN A 79 2.83 14.31 11.00
N ILE A 80 4.10 13.85 11.03
CA ILE A 80 5.02 13.93 12.18
C ILE A 80 4.52 13.07 13.34
N ARG A 81 3.20 13.08 13.59
CA ARG A 81 2.52 12.26 14.59
C ARG A 81 1.40 11.47 13.94
N PRO A 82 0.91 10.41 14.57
CA PRO A 82 -0.24 9.69 14.03
C PRO A 82 -1.48 10.59 13.95
N ILE A 83 -2.14 10.58 12.79
CA ILE A 83 -3.38 11.31 12.57
C ILE A 83 -4.57 10.36 12.73
N ALA A 84 -4.50 9.18 12.11
CA ALA A 84 -5.59 8.22 12.15
C ALA A 84 -5.04 6.83 11.87
N PHE A 85 -5.66 5.82 12.48
CA PHE A 85 -5.31 4.43 12.27
C PHE A 85 -6.57 3.57 12.35
N GLY A 86 -6.76 2.70 11.38
CA GLY A 86 -7.91 1.82 11.36
C GLY A 86 -8.23 1.27 9.98
N PRO A 87 -9.40 0.64 9.84
CA PRO A 87 -9.85 0.16 8.52
C PRO A 87 -9.90 1.29 7.51
N ALA A 88 -9.47 1.01 6.29
CA ALA A 88 -9.40 2.02 5.24
C ALA A 88 -10.75 2.70 5.02
N SER A 89 -11.84 1.95 5.09
CA SER A 89 -13.18 2.48 4.89
C SER A 89 -13.58 3.54 5.93
N GLN A 90 -12.97 3.52 7.11
CA GLN A 90 -13.27 4.47 8.17
C GLN A 90 -12.24 5.60 8.25
N VAL A 91 -11.00 5.32 7.89
CA VAL A 91 -9.87 6.25 8.05
C VAL A 91 -9.72 7.18 6.85
N PHE A 92 -10.05 6.72 5.65
CA PHE A 92 -9.88 7.49 4.42
C PHE A 92 -11.02 8.52 4.29
N THR A 93 -10.84 9.64 4.98
CA THR A 93 -11.81 10.76 4.97
C THR A 93 -11.11 12.03 4.54
N ALA A 94 -11.89 13.00 4.06
CA ALA A 94 -11.36 14.31 3.69
C ALA A 94 -10.68 15.00 4.87
N ASP A 95 -11.27 14.89 6.07
CA ASP A 95 -10.70 15.49 7.27
C ASP A 95 -9.35 14.91 7.62
N ASN A 96 -9.23 13.59 7.64
CA ASN A 96 -7.96 12.91 7.92
C ASN A 96 -6.91 13.23 6.86
N LEU A 97 -7.29 13.28 5.59
CA LEU A 97 -6.39 13.64 4.51
C LEU A 97 -5.89 15.07 4.66
N GLN A 98 -6.79 15.99 5.04
CA GLN A 98 -6.39 17.37 5.26
C GLN A 98 -5.41 17.51 6.43
N LYS A 99 -5.64 16.80 7.52
CA LYS A 99 -4.75 16.81 8.68
C LYS A 99 -3.39 16.19 8.35
N THR A 100 -3.38 15.20 7.47
CA THR A 100 -2.16 14.46 7.11
C THR A 100 -1.32 15.25 6.10
N TYR A 101 -1.93 15.78 5.07
CA TYR A 101 -1.22 16.39 3.94
C TYR A 101 -1.32 17.92 3.90
N GLY A 102 -2.33 18.49 4.55
CA GLY A 102 -2.50 19.93 4.57
C GLY A 102 -2.72 20.50 3.17
N GLY A 103 -2.10 21.62 2.88
CA GLY A 103 -2.21 22.28 1.59
C GLY A 103 -1.57 21.55 0.42
N ARG A 104 -0.88 20.45 0.67
CA ARG A 104 -0.25 19.65 -0.39
C ARG A 104 -1.22 18.66 -1.02
N LEU A 105 -2.44 18.57 -0.51
CA LEU A 105 -3.43 17.66 -1.03
C LEU A 105 -3.98 18.21 -2.34
N THR A 106 -3.72 17.49 -3.44
CA THR A 106 -4.38 17.79 -4.70
C THR A 106 -5.80 17.26 -4.66
N ALA A 107 -6.73 17.98 -5.25
CA ALA A 107 -8.12 17.57 -5.23
C ALA A 107 -8.29 16.23 -5.95
N LEU A 108 -8.73 15.20 -5.22
CA LEU A 108 -9.14 13.93 -5.80
C LEU A 108 -10.65 13.99 -6.02
N PRO A 109 -11.14 13.50 -7.17
CA PRO A 109 -12.60 13.54 -7.41
C PRO A 109 -13.39 12.86 -6.30
N GLU A 110 -12.86 11.80 -5.70
CA GLU A 110 -13.53 11.09 -4.62
C GLU A 110 -13.74 11.94 -3.38
N LEU A 111 -12.90 12.95 -3.15
CA LEU A 111 -13.03 13.80 -1.97
C LEU A 111 -14.20 14.77 -2.06
N ALA A 112 -14.77 14.95 -3.24
CA ALA A 112 -16.00 15.71 -3.44
C ALA A 112 -17.24 14.89 -3.07
N ASP A 113 -17.12 13.59 -2.90
CA ASP A 113 -18.21 12.69 -2.54
C ASP A 113 -18.52 12.85 -1.04
N PRO A 114 -19.78 13.10 -0.66
CA PRO A 114 -20.14 13.19 0.76
C PRO A 114 -19.76 11.98 1.60
N ALA A 115 -19.56 10.82 0.98
CA ALA A 115 -19.15 9.63 1.69
C ALA A 115 -17.77 9.76 2.35
N TYR A 116 -16.94 10.69 1.89
CA TYR A 116 -15.60 10.90 2.41
C TYR A 116 -15.46 12.15 3.28
N THR A 117 -16.54 12.87 3.47
CA THR A 117 -16.56 14.02 4.37
C THR A 117 -17.02 13.53 5.74
N GLY A 118 -16.13 13.50 6.64
CA GLY A 118 -16.61 12.99 7.88
C GLY A 118 -15.75 12.99 9.03
#